data_89d9b3e2d9f17c9e8b9cd7a84fb4f342
#
_entry.id   89d9b3e2d9f17c9e8b9cd7a84fb4f342
#
_cell.length_a   1.000
_cell.length_b   1.000
_cell.length_c   1.000
_cell.angle_alpha   90.00
_cell.angle_beta   90.00
_cell.angle_gamma   90.00
#
_symmetry.space_group_name_H-M   'P 1'
#
loop_
_entity.id
_entity.type
_entity.pdbx_description
1 polymer ?
#
loop_
_entity_poly.entity_id
_entity_poly.type
_entity_poly.pdbx_seq_one_letter_code
_entity_poly.pdbx_strand_id
1 'polypeptide(L)'
;MIKTEQPLVLYRDRWIECTPEALIIHGYYFPFGKKTIAYSRIRGTQEIQMQAFTGKWRIWGSGDLRHWWHLDPGRPHKDQALVLDVGAAFLPVITPDDAAQVKNIIESRLGAR
;
A
#
# COMPACT_ATOMS: atom_id res chain seq x y z
N MET A 1 18.28 17.72 -22.41
CA MET A 1 17.91 17.31 -22.06
C MET A 1 17.40 16.73 -21.98
N ILE A 2 17.18 16.21 -21.91
CA ILE A 2 16.56 15.65 -21.60
C ILE A 2 16.55 14.95 -21.03
N LYS A 3 16.39 14.91 -20.61
CA LYS A 3 16.26 14.23 -19.81
C LYS A 3 15.74 13.09 -19.85
N THR A 4 16.21 12.42 -19.51
CA THR A 4 15.61 11.28 -19.55
C THR A 4 14.62 11.19 -18.66
N GLU A 5 13.78 10.56 -18.91
CA GLU A 5 12.68 10.58 -18.31
C GLU A 5 12.52 9.48 -17.39
N GLN A 6 13.34 9.35 -16.47
CA GLN A 6 13.14 8.48 -15.36
C GLN A 6 11.88 8.90 -14.64
N PRO A 7 10.91 8.01 -14.43
CA PRO A 7 9.74 8.38 -13.65
C PRO A 7 10.17 8.83 -12.27
N LEU A 8 9.57 9.88 -11.77
CA LEU A 8 9.82 10.31 -10.42
C LEU A 8 9.22 9.30 -9.44
N VAL A 9 9.99 8.87 -8.47
CA VAL A 9 9.52 7.96 -7.45
C VAL A 9 9.60 8.67 -6.12
N LEU A 10 8.46 8.84 -5.45
CA LEU A 10 8.40 9.56 -4.18
C LEU A 10 8.78 8.67 -3.02
N TYR A 11 8.53 7.37 -3.16
CA TYR A 11 8.86 6.39 -2.14
C TYR A 11 8.94 5.03 -2.81
N ARG A 12 9.86 4.20 -2.36
CA ARG A 12 9.95 2.83 -2.85
C ARG A 12 10.56 1.95 -1.79
N ASP A 13 9.91 0.83 -1.54
CA ASP A 13 10.55 -0.27 -0.82
C ASP A 13 10.30 -1.54 -1.63
N ARG A 14 10.45 -2.70 -1.02
CA ARG A 14 10.39 -3.94 -1.77
C ARG A 14 9.02 -4.19 -2.40
N TRP A 15 7.96 -3.78 -1.71
CA TRP A 15 6.62 -4.10 -2.17
C TRP A 15 5.79 -2.88 -2.54
N ILE A 16 6.17 -1.70 -2.05
CA ILE A 16 5.36 -0.50 -2.18
C ILE A 16 6.13 0.57 -2.93
N GLU A 17 5.47 1.20 -3.87
CA GLU A 17 6.07 2.27 -4.65
C GLU A 17 5.06 3.38 -4.78
N CYS A 18 5.48 4.61 -4.52
CA CYS A 18 4.63 5.81 -4.67
C CYS A 18 5.20 6.68 -5.77
N THR A 19 4.44 6.87 -6.83
CA THR A 19 4.79 7.82 -7.88
C THR A 19 3.96 9.09 -7.69
N PRO A 20 4.17 10.13 -8.48
CA PRO A 20 3.35 11.34 -8.34
C PRO A 20 1.86 11.11 -8.59
N GLU A 21 1.50 10.08 -9.38
CA GLU A 21 0.11 9.85 -9.75
C GLU A 21 -0.55 8.68 -9.07
N ALA A 22 0.22 7.73 -8.58
CA ALA A 22 -0.37 6.48 -8.15
C ALA A 22 0.47 5.75 -7.13
N LEU A 23 -0.21 4.90 -6.38
CA LEU A 23 0.41 3.92 -5.49
C LEU A 23 0.47 2.60 -6.24
N ILE A 24 1.63 1.95 -6.20
CA ILE A 24 1.83 0.66 -6.84
C ILE A 24 2.15 -0.36 -5.74
N ILE A 25 1.38 -1.44 -5.71
CA ILE A 25 1.51 -2.49 -4.71
C ILE A 25 1.98 -3.75 -5.43
N HIS A 26 3.24 -4.12 -5.22
CA HIS A 26 3.79 -5.34 -5.81
C HIS A 26 3.35 -6.53 -4.96
N GLY A 27 3.14 -7.67 -5.61
CA GLY A 27 2.70 -8.87 -4.90
C GLY A 27 1.25 -8.82 -4.45
N TYR A 28 0.47 -7.88 -4.97
CA TYR A 28 -0.95 -7.80 -4.62
C TYR A 28 -1.68 -9.05 -5.13
N TYR A 29 -1.40 -9.45 -6.36
CA TYR A 29 -1.90 -10.70 -6.91
C TYR A 29 -0.75 -11.70 -6.87
N PHE A 30 -0.99 -12.79 -6.18
CA PHE A 30 0.07 -13.79 -5.96
C PHE A 30 0.42 -14.50 -7.27
N PRO A 31 1.71 -14.75 -7.54
CA PRO A 31 2.84 -14.36 -6.68
C PRO A 31 3.51 -13.06 -7.11
N PHE A 32 3.32 -12.59 -8.33
CA PHE A 32 4.09 -11.47 -8.82
C PHE A 32 3.27 -10.33 -9.40
N GLY A 33 1.95 -10.45 -9.37
CA GLY A 33 1.09 -9.42 -9.94
C GLY A 33 1.09 -8.14 -9.12
N LYS A 34 1.11 -6.99 -9.78
CA LYS A 34 1.06 -5.71 -9.09
C LYS A 34 -0.30 -5.05 -9.31
N LYS A 35 -0.67 -4.19 -8.37
CA LYS A 35 -1.89 -3.39 -8.48
C LYS A 35 -1.50 -1.93 -8.44
N THR A 36 -1.97 -1.16 -9.39
CA THR A 36 -1.74 0.28 -9.44
C THR A 36 -3.04 0.98 -9.07
N ILE A 37 -2.98 1.86 -8.07
CA ILE A 37 -4.15 2.60 -7.61
C ILE A 37 -3.84 4.08 -7.76
N ALA A 38 -4.58 4.75 -8.65
CA ALA A 38 -4.46 6.20 -8.77
C ALA A 38 -4.88 6.84 -7.45
N TYR A 39 -4.18 7.88 -7.00
CA TYR A 39 -4.54 8.53 -5.74
C TYR A 39 -5.97 9.05 -5.77
N SER A 40 -6.45 9.44 -6.95
CA SER A 40 -7.82 9.93 -7.07
C SER A 40 -8.86 8.86 -6.71
N ARG A 41 -8.47 7.60 -6.69
CA ARG A 41 -9.40 6.52 -6.31
C ARG A 41 -9.37 6.20 -4.83
N ILE A 42 -8.40 6.72 -4.10
CA ILE A 42 -8.28 6.47 -2.68
C ILE A 42 -9.09 7.52 -1.94
N ARG A 43 -10.06 7.07 -1.18
CA ARG A 43 -10.96 7.96 -0.46
C ARG A 43 -10.45 8.30 0.92
N GLY A 44 -9.61 7.46 1.48
CA GLY A 44 -9.02 7.69 2.78
C GLY A 44 -8.05 6.60 3.14
N THR A 45 -7.27 6.85 4.19
CA THR A 45 -6.34 5.86 4.72
C THR A 45 -6.54 5.74 6.21
N GLN A 46 -6.22 4.57 6.74
CA GLN A 46 -6.23 4.35 8.18
C GLN A 46 -4.99 3.58 8.54
N GLU A 47 -4.21 4.14 9.45
CA GLU A 47 -3.03 3.45 9.96
C GLU A 47 -3.46 2.57 11.11
N ILE A 48 -3.07 1.31 11.08
CA ILE A 48 -3.42 0.38 12.14
C ILE A 48 -2.16 -0.25 12.71
N GLN A 49 -2.24 -0.59 13.99
CA GLN A 49 -1.19 -1.33 14.68
C GLN A 49 -1.46 -2.81 14.49
N MET A 50 -0.51 -3.54 13.91
CA MET A 50 -0.68 -4.96 13.74
C MET A 50 -0.32 -5.71 15.01
N GLN A 51 -1.10 -6.72 15.32
CA GLN A 51 -0.84 -7.61 16.43
C GLN A 51 -0.88 -9.04 15.93
N ALA A 52 -0.54 -9.98 16.80
CA ALA A 52 -0.45 -11.39 16.41
C ALA A 52 -1.74 -11.90 15.77
N PHE A 53 -2.89 -11.33 16.16
CA PHE A 53 -4.18 -11.82 15.66
C PHE A 53 -4.78 -10.96 14.54
N THR A 54 -4.10 -9.89 14.12
CA THR A 54 -4.73 -8.93 13.21
C THR A 54 -3.98 -8.78 11.90
N GLY A 55 -3.30 -9.81 11.46
CA GLY A 55 -2.68 -9.77 10.14
C GLY A 55 -1.17 -9.80 10.12
N LYS A 56 -0.53 -9.68 11.29
CA LYS A 56 0.94 -9.68 11.35
C LYS A 56 1.52 -10.96 10.73
N TRP A 57 0.81 -12.07 10.86
CA TRP A 57 1.26 -13.36 10.35
C TRP A 57 0.64 -13.73 9.01
N ARG A 58 -0.19 -12.84 8.45
CA ARG A 58 -0.76 -13.12 7.13
C ARG A 58 0.21 -12.66 6.06
N ILE A 59 0.70 -13.59 5.30
CA ILE A 59 1.71 -13.31 4.27
C ILE A 59 1.05 -12.75 3.01
N TRP A 60 -0.17 -13.21 2.69
CA TRP A 60 -0.87 -12.78 1.49
C TRP A 60 -2.34 -13.16 1.59
N GLY A 61 -3.18 -12.36 0.96
CA GLY A 61 -4.59 -12.70 0.76
C GLY A 61 -5.51 -12.13 1.81
N SER A 62 -6.66 -12.73 1.99
CA SER A 62 -7.66 -12.24 2.91
C SER A 62 -8.13 -13.37 3.82
N GLY A 63 -8.21 -13.07 5.12
CA GLY A 63 -8.77 -14.02 6.07
C GLY A 63 -10.18 -13.67 6.49
N ASP A 64 -10.60 -12.42 6.29
CA ASP A 64 -11.92 -11.95 6.72
C ASP A 64 -12.83 -11.55 5.57
N LEU A 65 -12.39 -11.76 4.33
CA LEU A 65 -13.14 -11.43 3.12
C LEU A 65 -13.42 -9.93 2.98
N ARG A 66 -12.67 -9.10 3.68
CA ARG A 66 -12.80 -7.66 3.57
C ARG A 66 -11.47 -6.97 3.36
N HIS A 67 -10.41 -7.40 4.04
CA HIS A 67 -9.09 -6.80 3.92
C HIS A 67 -8.22 -7.68 3.05
N TRP A 68 -7.57 -7.10 2.06
CA TRP A 68 -6.68 -7.83 1.16
C TRP A 68 -5.24 -7.39 1.41
N TRP A 69 -4.42 -8.33 1.78
CA TRP A 69 -3.02 -8.09 2.15
C TRP A 69 -2.11 -8.50 0.99
N HIS A 70 -1.26 -7.58 0.56
CA HIS A 70 -0.29 -7.91 -0.47
C HIS A 70 0.73 -8.91 0.08
N LEU A 71 1.47 -9.57 -0.83
CA LEU A 71 2.51 -10.50 -0.41
C LEU A 71 3.60 -9.75 0.35
N ASP A 72 3.91 -10.20 1.55
CA ASP A 72 4.98 -9.63 2.35
C ASP A 72 5.47 -10.65 3.37
N PRO A 73 6.49 -11.45 2.99
CA PRO A 73 7.07 -12.40 3.94
C PRO A 73 7.72 -11.74 5.16
N GLY A 74 8.05 -10.45 5.05
CA GLY A 74 8.62 -9.71 6.17
C GLY A 74 7.60 -9.12 7.13
N ARG A 75 6.29 -9.36 6.87
CA ARG A 75 5.24 -8.73 7.69
C ARG A 75 5.33 -9.05 9.17
N PRO A 76 5.75 -10.26 9.59
CA PRO A 76 5.87 -10.52 11.03
C PRO A 76 6.84 -9.60 11.76
N HIS A 77 7.73 -8.94 11.03
CA HIS A 77 8.69 -8.01 11.62
C HIS A 77 8.23 -6.56 11.55
N LYS A 78 7.00 -6.32 11.12
CA LYS A 78 6.45 -4.97 10.98
C LYS A 78 5.30 -4.78 11.95
N ASP A 79 5.12 -3.54 12.41
CA ASP A 79 4.08 -3.25 13.40
C ASP A 79 2.94 -2.41 12.83
N GLN A 80 3.16 -1.72 11.72
CA GLN A 80 2.18 -0.78 11.20
C GLN A 80 1.69 -1.21 9.83
N ALA A 81 0.41 -0.99 9.58
CA ALA A 81 -0.19 -1.23 8.29
C ALA A 81 -1.09 -0.07 7.91
N LEU A 82 -1.30 0.13 6.63
CA LEU A 82 -2.23 1.13 6.13
C LEU A 82 -3.39 0.43 5.44
N VAL A 83 -4.60 0.73 5.86
CA VAL A 83 -5.81 0.27 5.20
C VAL A 83 -6.27 1.36 4.27
N LEU A 84 -6.54 1.03 3.01
CA LEU A 84 -6.91 1.99 1.98
C LEU A 84 -8.38 1.83 1.65
N ASP A 85 -9.12 2.93 1.74
CA ASP A 85 -10.52 2.94 1.33
C ASP A 85 -10.58 3.35 -0.14
N VAL A 86 -10.86 2.39 -1.00
CA VAL A 86 -10.95 2.64 -2.44
C VAL A 86 -12.40 2.47 -2.94
N GLY A 87 -13.35 2.38 -2.00
CA GLY A 87 -14.75 2.24 -2.38
C GLY A 87 -15.11 0.88 -2.94
N ALA A 88 -14.30 -0.13 -2.69
CA ALA A 88 -14.54 -1.48 -3.20
C ALA A 88 -14.83 -2.44 -2.05
N ALA A 89 -15.27 -3.66 -2.41
CA ALA A 89 -15.60 -4.66 -1.40
C ALA A 89 -14.40 -5.06 -0.56
N PHE A 90 -13.23 -5.18 -1.21
CA PHE A 90 -12.01 -5.47 -0.49
C PHE A 90 -11.25 -4.18 -0.24
N LEU A 91 -10.74 -4.04 0.96
CA LEU A 91 -9.91 -2.91 1.36
C LEU A 91 -8.46 -3.35 1.24
N PRO A 92 -7.67 -2.75 0.34
CA PRO A 92 -6.25 -3.09 0.28
C PRO A 92 -5.56 -2.70 1.59
N VAL A 93 -4.70 -3.59 2.08
CA VAL A 93 -3.89 -3.33 3.26
C VAL A 93 -2.44 -3.46 2.84
N ILE A 94 -1.65 -2.43 3.10
CA ILE A 94 -0.25 -2.42 2.73
C ILE A 94 0.60 -2.29 3.98
N THR A 95 1.80 -2.87 3.92
CA THR A 95 2.75 -2.82 5.02
C THR A 95 4.08 -2.30 4.51
N PRO A 96 4.15 -0.99 4.18
CA PRO A 96 5.43 -0.42 3.74
C PRO A 96 6.42 -0.39 4.89
N ASP A 97 7.70 -0.32 4.54
CA ASP A 97 8.75 -0.22 5.55
C ASP A 97 8.60 1.06 6.37
N ASP A 98 8.16 2.14 5.74
CA ASP A 98 7.91 3.40 6.43
C ASP A 98 6.46 3.81 6.19
N ALA A 99 5.58 3.31 7.05
CA ALA A 99 4.15 3.55 6.88
C ALA A 99 3.79 5.02 7.03
N ALA A 100 4.48 5.75 7.89
CA ALA A 100 4.19 7.16 8.10
C ALA A 100 4.49 7.97 6.85
N GLN A 101 5.61 7.68 6.19
CA GLN A 101 5.96 8.39 4.97
C GLN A 101 4.97 8.11 3.85
N VAL A 102 4.59 6.85 3.68
CA VAL A 102 3.64 6.48 2.65
C VAL A 102 2.28 7.10 2.92
N LYS A 103 1.84 7.09 4.18
CA LYS A 103 0.58 7.71 4.54
C LYS A 103 0.59 9.21 4.22
N ASN A 104 1.68 9.89 4.54
CA ASN A 104 1.80 11.33 4.25
C ASN A 104 1.76 11.61 2.75
N ILE A 105 2.43 10.78 1.96
CA ILE A 105 2.40 10.95 0.51
C ILE A 105 0.98 10.80 -0.02
N ILE A 106 0.29 9.75 0.39
CA ILE A 106 -1.08 9.50 -0.08
C ILE A 106 -1.98 10.65 0.34
N GLU A 107 -1.92 11.04 1.61
CA GLU A 107 -2.84 12.05 2.12
C GLU A 107 -2.60 13.41 1.54
N SER A 108 -1.36 13.73 1.20
CA SER A 108 -1.09 15.00 0.54
C SER A 108 -1.76 15.07 -0.83
N ARG A 109 -1.96 13.94 -1.46
CA ARG A 109 -2.63 13.90 -2.76
C ARG A 109 -4.14 13.84 -2.63
N LEU A 110 -4.65 13.28 -1.54
CA LEU A 110 -6.08 13.34 -1.28
C LEU A 110 -6.52 14.77 -1.02
N GLY A 111 -5.73 15.53 -0.30
CA GLY A 111 -6.06 16.90 0.01
C GLY A 111 -6.08 17.82 -1.19
N ALA A 112 -5.51 17.41 -2.31
CA ALA A 112 -5.50 18.21 -3.51
C ALA A 112 -6.77 18.09 -4.34
N ARG A 113 -7.70 17.23 -3.95
CA ARG A 113 -8.91 16.99 -4.73
C ARG A 113 -9.98 18.04 -4.50
#